data_532f24988a8ab0ceafd4cc9f8ab68a2a
#
_entry.id   532f24988a8ab0ceafd4cc9f8ab68a2a
#
_cell.length_a   1.000
_cell.length_b   1.000
_cell.length_c   1.000
_cell.angle_alpha   90.00
_cell.angle_beta   90.00
_cell.angle_gamma   90.00
#
_symmetry.space_group_name_H-M   'P 1'
#
loop_
_entity.id
_entity.type
_entity.pdbx_description
1 polymer ?
#
loop_
_entity_poly.entity_id
_entity_poly.type
_entity_poly.pdbx_seq_one_letter_code
_entity_poly.pdbx_strand_id
1 'polypeptide(L)'
;ELVTVTEEANGAVTLSFSNEVTNYKLQQIADPDDRNTVYHLEVWTSVWDRVFHRPGVQAVTAAPESGKPLLVYFTQFINGHAESSSDSSVCIYGTAPDSGGWVALAGLSLGYWLLFNIALFLILTGVWFKLRRKEKSRRRVERLLPIPIAYGLGHLCVMGFRTASCSEWRDFQLILAVGVLFYCAMLLALSIFYNVKELRGIKREGENE
;
A
#
# COMPACT_ATOMS: atom_id res chain seq x y z
N GLU A 1 -11.86 -11.64 -17.44
CA GLU A 1 -12.38 -12.16 -16.16
C GLU A 1 -11.23 -12.30 -15.18
N LEU A 2 -11.34 -11.70 -13.99
CA LEU A 2 -10.25 -11.66 -13.01
C LEU A 2 -10.13 -12.95 -12.24
N VAL A 3 -11.26 -13.56 -11.93
CA VAL A 3 -11.37 -14.82 -11.17
C VAL A 3 -12.37 -15.72 -11.87
N THR A 4 -11.94 -16.94 -12.14
CA THR A 4 -12.80 -18.01 -12.68
C THR A 4 -12.97 -19.05 -11.61
N VAL A 5 -14.19 -19.47 -11.38
CA VAL A 5 -14.56 -20.43 -10.31
C VAL A 5 -14.85 -21.79 -10.95
N THR A 6 -14.18 -22.83 -10.45
CA THR A 6 -14.37 -24.22 -10.90
C THR A 6 -14.66 -25.10 -9.70
N GLU A 7 -15.79 -25.80 -9.69
CA GLU A 7 -16.16 -26.74 -8.65
C GLU A 7 -15.50 -28.10 -8.88
N GLU A 8 -14.95 -28.68 -7.83
CA GLU A 8 -14.34 -30.01 -7.83
C GLU A 8 -15.34 -31.06 -7.32
N ALA A 9 -15.13 -32.32 -7.71
CA ALA A 9 -16.02 -33.45 -7.35
C ALA A 9 -16.15 -33.68 -5.83
N ASN A 10 -15.23 -33.17 -5.02
CA ASN A 10 -15.22 -33.27 -3.56
C ASN A 10 -15.94 -32.07 -2.88
N GLY A 11 -16.57 -31.17 -3.65
CA GLY A 11 -17.21 -29.97 -3.15
C GLY A 11 -16.26 -28.81 -2.82
N ALA A 12 -14.94 -28.98 -3.06
CA ALA A 12 -14.01 -27.89 -3.00
C ALA A 12 -14.12 -27.03 -4.27
N VAL A 13 -13.69 -25.78 -4.16
CA VAL A 13 -13.76 -24.83 -5.25
C VAL A 13 -12.36 -24.30 -5.56
N THR A 14 -11.96 -24.43 -6.81
CA THR A 14 -10.71 -23.87 -7.31
C THR A 14 -10.99 -22.51 -7.94
N LEU A 15 -10.36 -21.47 -7.38
CA LEU A 15 -10.41 -20.09 -7.83
C LEU A 15 -9.18 -19.84 -8.69
N SER A 16 -9.35 -19.76 -10.01
CA SER A 16 -8.28 -19.47 -10.97
C SER A 16 -8.22 -17.99 -11.24
N PHE A 17 -7.01 -17.43 -11.25
CA PHE A 17 -6.78 -16.00 -11.39
C PHE A 17 -6.24 -15.66 -12.79
N SER A 18 -6.54 -14.44 -13.26
CA SER A 18 -5.86 -13.88 -14.43
C SER A 18 -4.38 -13.64 -14.14
N ASN A 19 -3.56 -13.57 -15.19
CA ASN A 19 -2.12 -13.30 -15.06
C ASN A 19 -1.79 -11.94 -14.41
N GLU A 20 -2.79 -11.09 -14.24
CA GLU A 20 -2.62 -9.78 -13.61
C GLU A 20 -2.61 -9.86 -12.08
N VAL A 21 -3.09 -10.96 -11.50
CA VAL A 21 -3.13 -11.16 -10.05
C VAL A 21 -1.81 -11.75 -9.58
N THR A 22 -1.04 -11.00 -8.81
CA THR A 22 0.24 -11.48 -8.25
C THR A 22 0.15 -11.89 -6.79
N ASN A 23 -0.87 -11.42 -6.09
CA ASN A 23 -1.07 -11.69 -4.68
C ASN A 23 -2.54 -11.92 -4.38
N TYR A 24 -2.81 -12.76 -3.39
CA TYR A 24 -4.14 -12.98 -2.87
C TYR A 24 -4.11 -13.17 -1.34
N LYS A 25 -5.25 -12.96 -0.74
CA LYS A 25 -5.53 -13.33 0.65
C LYS A 25 -6.87 -14.03 0.67
N LEU A 26 -6.89 -15.31 1.04
CA LEU A 26 -8.08 -16.09 1.27
C LEU A 26 -8.23 -16.28 2.79
N GLN A 27 -9.31 -15.77 3.36
CA GLN A 27 -9.54 -15.83 4.79
C GLN A 27 -10.89 -16.46 5.08
N GLN A 28 -10.90 -17.52 5.87
CA GLN A 28 -12.13 -18.07 6.40
C GLN A 28 -12.68 -17.17 7.49
N ILE A 29 -13.95 -16.85 7.42
CA ILE A 29 -14.66 -16.01 8.39
C ILE A 29 -15.75 -16.86 9.05
N ALA A 30 -15.94 -16.65 10.34
CA ALA A 30 -17.02 -17.32 11.06
C ALA A 30 -18.38 -16.86 10.52
N ASP A 31 -19.21 -17.82 10.12
CA ASP A 31 -20.61 -17.54 9.80
C ASP A 31 -21.38 -17.33 11.12
N PRO A 32 -22.08 -16.21 11.31
CA PRO A 32 -22.85 -15.96 12.54
C PRO A 32 -23.86 -17.07 12.88
N ASP A 33 -24.41 -17.71 11.86
CA ASP A 33 -25.38 -18.78 12.00
C ASP A 33 -24.76 -20.19 12.05
N ASP A 34 -23.45 -20.28 11.86
CA ASP A 34 -22.66 -21.53 11.77
C ASP A 34 -23.20 -22.55 10.74
N ARG A 35 -23.90 -22.06 9.71
CA ARG A 35 -24.53 -22.89 8.69
C ARG A 35 -23.66 -23.11 7.47
N ASN A 36 -22.74 -22.17 7.19
CA ASN A 36 -21.93 -22.15 5.99
C ASN A 36 -20.45 -22.08 6.33
N THR A 37 -19.62 -22.57 5.42
CA THR A 37 -18.18 -22.26 5.40
C THR A 37 -17.98 -21.02 4.53
N VAL A 38 -17.59 -19.90 5.13
CA VAL A 38 -17.49 -18.62 4.43
C VAL A 38 -16.02 -18.25 4.24
N TYR A 39 -15.63 -17.96 2.99
CA TYR A 39 -14.32 -17.41 2.65
C TYR A 39 -14.46 -16.01 2.06
N HIS A 40 -13.57 -15.13 2.48
CA HIS A 40 -13.34 -13.85 1.84
C HIS A 40 -12.04 -13.88 1.05
N LEU A 41 -12.16 -13.54 -0.23
CA LEU A 41 -11.06 -13.44 -1.17
C LEU A 41 -10.73 -11.97 -1.46
N GLU A 42 -9.49 -11.59 -1.22
CA GLU A 42 -8.90 -10.33 -1.69
C GLU A 42 -7.82 -10.66 -2.72
N VAL A 43 -7.77 -9.94 -3.83
CA VAL A 43 -6.71 -10.10 -4.82
C VAL A 43 -6.11 -8.73 -5.17
N TRP A 44 -4.81 -8.68 -5.40
CA TRP A 44 -4.13 -7.45 -5.80
C TRP A 44 -2.84 -7.73 -6.58
N THR A 45 -2.35 -6.70 -7.25
CA THR A 45 -1.03 -6.66 -7.84
C THR A 45 -0.20 -5.58 -7.14
N SER A 46 1.05 -5.87 -6.82
CA SER A 46 1.99 -4.90 -6.29
C SER A 46 2.76 -4.22 -7.42
N VAL A 47 3.11 -2.93 -7.26
CA VAL A 47 4.03 -2.25 -8.18
C VAL A 47 5.37 -2.96 -8.26
N TRP A 48 5.84 -3.52 -7.14
CA TRP A 48 7.07 -4.30 -7.09
C TRP A 48 7.01 -5.54 -7.96
N ASP A 49 5.87 -6.26 -7.97
CA ASP A 49 5.68 -7.44 -8.79
C ASP A 49 5.71 -7.09 -10.28
N ARG A 50 5.17 -5.94 -10.67
CA ARG A 50 5.27 -5.44 -12.04
C ARG A 50 6.70 -5.06 -12.41
N VAL A 51 7.42 -4.35 -11.53
CA VAL A 51 8.82 -3.94 -11.77
C VAL A 51 9.76 -5.15 -11.87
N PHE A 52 9.57 -6.15 -10.99
CA PHE A 52 10.39 -7.35 -10.97
C PHE A 52 9.84 -8.51 -11.83
N HIS A 53 8.78 -8.28 -12.61
CA HIS A 53 8.15 -9.25 -13.51
C HIS A 53 7.83 -10.58 -12.80
N ARG A 54 7.30 -10.51 -11.58
CA ARG A 54 6.91 -11.70 -10.82
C ARG A 54 5.72 -12.39 -11.50
N PRO A 55 5.75 -13.74 -11.60
CA PRO A 55 4.63 -14.48 -12.18
C PRO A 55 3.37 -14.29 -11.33
N GLY A 56 2.22 -14.23 -12.00
CA GLY A 56 0.92 -14.21 -11.35
C GLY A 56 0.63 -15.51 -10.59
N VAL A 57 -0.22 -15.41 -9.58
CA VAL A 57 -0.75 -16.59 -8.88
C VAL A 57 -1.78 -17.25 -9.79
N GLN A 58 -1.63 -18.56 -10.04
CA GLN A 58 -2.50 -19.25 -11.00
C GLN A 58 -3.84 -19.63 -10.39
N ALA A 59 -3.85 -20.25 -9.22
CA ALA A 59 -5.07 -20.71 -8.58
C ALA A 59 -4.92 -20.91 -7.06
N VAL A 60 -6.05 -20.91 -6.36
CA VAL A 60 -6.15 -21.28 -4.95
C VAL A 60 -7.41 -22.12 -4.73
N THR A 61 -7.36 -23.11 -3.86
CA THR A 61 -8.49 -23.97 -3.56
C THR A 61 -9.10 -23.57 -2.20
N ALA A 62 -10.42 -23.41 -2.18
CA ALA A 62 -11.22 -23.27 -0.98
C ALA A 62 -12.00 -24.57 -0.74
N ALA A 63 -11.86 -25.16 0.44
CA ALA A 63 -12.55 -26.40 0.79
C ALA A 63 -13.64 -26.14 1.84
N PRO A 64 -14.83 -26.75 1.70
CA PRO A 64 -15.87 -26.65 2.71
C PRO A 64 -15.49 -27.44 3.98
N GLU A 65 -15.96 -26.98 5.13
CA GLU A 65 -15.99 -27.83 6.33
C GLU A 65 -16.98 -28.95 6.15
N SER A 66 -16.71 -30.10 6.79
CA SER A 66 -17.55 -31.29 6.66
C SER A 66 -19.03 -31.01 6.93
N GLY A 67 -19.85 -31.17 5.90
CA GLY A 67 -21.31 -31.05 5.99
C GLY A 67 -21.86 -29.62 5.86
N LYS A 68 -21.01 -28.61 5.65
CA LYS A 68 -21.43 -27.20 5.46
C LYS A 68 -21.29 -26.77 3.99
N PRO A 69 -22.27 -26.06 3.42
CA PRO A 69 -22.11 -25.48 2.11
C PRO A 69 -21.01 -24.39 2.10
N LEU A 70 -20.33 -24.26 0.98
CA LEU A 70 -19.25 -23.29 0.78
C LEU A 70 -19.80 -22.01 0.18
N LEU A 71 -19.43 -20.88 0.76
CA LEU A 71 -19.67 -19.54 0.22
C LEU A 71 -18.33 -18.83 0.03
N VAL A 72 -18.13 -18.22 -1.12
CA VAL A 72 -16.93 -17.41 -1.39
C VAL A 72 -17.34 -16.01 -1.79
N TYR A 73 -16.90 -15.04 -1.00
CA TYR A 73 -17.11 -13.63 -1.24
C TYR A 73 -15.84 -12.99 -1.76
N PHE A 74 -15.96 -12.22 -2.81
CA PHE A 74 -14.91 -11.36 -3.30
C PHE A 74 -15.07 -9.97 -2.68
N THR A 75 -14.06 -9.50 -1.95
CA THR A 75 -14.10 -8.19 -1.34
C THR A 75 -13.90 -7.13 -2.41
N GLN A 76 -14.92 -6.33 -2.65
CA GLN A 76 -14.92 -5.24 -3.61
C GLN A 76 -14.93 -3.91 -2.88
N PHE A 77 -14.18 -2.94 -3.40
CA PHE A 77 -14.19 -1.58 -2.91
C PHE A 77 -14.86 -0.70 -3.95
N ILE A 78 -16.09 -0.32 -3.70
CA ILE A 78 -16.85 0.53 -4.60
C ILE A 78 -16.60 1.99 -4.22
N ASN A 79 -16.21 2.82 -5.19
CA ASN A 79 -16.09 4.28 -5.09
C ASN A 79 -15.23 4.85 -3.96
N GLY A 80 -14.18 4.14 -3.53
CA GLY A 80 -13.24 4.69 -2.56
C GLY A 80 -13.73 4.75 -1.11
N HIS A 81 -14.91 4.23 -0.83
CA HIS A 81 -15.40 4.00 0.50
C HIS A 81 -15.28 2.51 0.83
N ALA A 82 -14.37 2.16 1.73
CA ALA A 82 -14.45 0.91 2.43
C ALA A 82 -15.63 1.03 3.40
N GLU A 83 -16.82 0.75 2.94
CA GLU A 83 -17.91 0.51 3.86
C GLU A 83 -17.59 -0.81 4.54
N SER A 84 -17.45 -0.75 5.85
CA SER A 84 -17.17 -1.88 6.75
C SER A 84 -18.42 -2.73 6.94
N SER A 85 -19.14 -2.99 5.86
CA SER A 85 -20.35 -3.79 5.89
C SER A 85 -20.31 -4.85 4.81
N SER A 86 -21.07 -5.90 5.02
CA SER A 86 -21.35 -6.99 4.08
C SER A 86 -21.73 -6.54 2.66
N ASP A 87 -22.00 -5.25 2.46
CA ASP A 87 -22.48 -4.68 1.21
C ASP A 87 -21.37 -4.42 0.17
N SER A 88 -20.11 -4.51 0.55
CA SER A 88 -18.96 -4.31 -0.36
C SER A 88 -18.37 -5.62 -0.91
N SER A 89 -18.91 -6.76 -0.55
CA SER A 89 -18.44 -8.06 -1.01
C SER A 89 -19.44 -8.70 -1.97
N VAL A 90 -18.92 -9.20 -3.09
CA VAL A 90 -19.72 -9.91 -4.11
C VAL A 90 -19.58 -11.40 -3.86
N CYS A 91 -20.71 -12.09 -3.74
CA CYS A 91 -20.71 -13.56 -3.68
C CYS A 91 -20.36 -14.12 -5.07
N ILE A 92 -19.19 -14.76 -5.18
CA ILE A 92 -18.73 -15.37 -6.44
C ILE A 92 -19.03 -16.86 -6.53
N TYR A 93 -19.30 -17.53 -5.38
CA TYR A 93 -19.69 -18.93 -5.33
C TYR A 93 -20.60 -19.19 -4.12
N GLY A 94 -21.66 -19.99 -4.30
CA GLY A 94 -22.59 -20.46 -3.27
C GLY A 94 -24.05 -20.14 -3.57
N THR A 95 -24.76 -19.47 -2.68
CA THR A 95 -26.12 -18.96 -2.95
C THR A 95 -26.04 -17.95 -4.08
N ALA A 96 -27.09 -17.88 -4.93
CA ALA A 96 -27.13 -17.13 -6.19
C ALA A 96 -26.16 -15.92 -6.21
N PRO A 97 -25.13 -15.95 -7.06
CA PRO A 97 -24.15 -14.89 -7.10
C PRO A 97 -24.84 -13.56 -7.40
N ASP A 98 -24.48 -12.52 -6.66
CA ASP A 98 -24.98 -11.17 -6.89
C ASP A 98 -24.60 -10.74 -8.30
N SER A 99 -25.59 -10.72 -9.21
CA SER A 99 -25.41 -10.46 -10.63
C SER A 99 -24.99 -9.01 -10.97
N GLY A 100 -24.80 -8.16 -9.95
CA GLY A 100 -24.50 -6.72 -10.10
C GLY A 100 -23.11 -6.29 -9.68
N GLY A 101 -22.28 -7.18 -9.14
CA GLY A 101 -20.94 -6.82 -8.65
C GLY A 101 -19.87 -6.92 -9.72
N TRP A 102 -19.03 -5.88 -9.82
CA TRP A 102 -17.85 -5.88 -10.68
C TRP A 102 -16.63 -6.29 -9.89
N VAL A 103 -15.97 -7.36 -10.30
CA VAL A 103 -14.69 -7.77 -9.72
C VAL A 103 -13.59 -6.92 -10.36
N ALA A 104 -12.97 -6.04 -9.58
CA ALA A 104 -11.92 -5.16 -10.04
C ALA A 104 -10.64 -5.32 -9.21
N LEU A 105 -9.49 -5.16 -9.87
CA LEU A 105 -8.20 -5.07 -9.18
C LEU A 105 -8.06 -3.75 -8.42
N ALA A 106 -7.37 -3.82 -7.28
CA ALA A 106 -6.97 -2.64 -6.54
C ALA A 106 -6.06 -1.74 -7.38
N GLY A 107 -6.27 -0.43 -7.31
CA GLY A 107 -5.48 0.55 -8.04
C GLY A 107 -4.01 0.57 -7.61
N LEU A 108 -3.12 0.94 -8.53
CA LEU A 108 -1.68 0.95 -8.34
C LEU A 108 -1.06 2.35 -8.27
N SER A 109 -1.87 3.41 -8.35
CA SER A 109 -1.36 4.78 -8.44
C SER A 109 -0.50 5.17 -7.25
N LEU A 110 -0.86 4.73 -6.04
CA LEU A 110 -0.09 4.98 -4.81
C LEU A 110 1.31 4.36 -4.87
N GLY A 111 1.43 3.18 -5.46
CA GLY A 111 2.71 2.53 -5.67
C GLY A 111 3.59 3.28 -6.67
N TYR A 112 3.02 3.83 -7.75
CA TYR A 112 3.77 4.67 -8.69
C TYR A 112 4.21 5.99 -8.05
N TRP A 113 3.37 6.60 -7.20
CA TRP A 113 3.77 7.75 -6.39
C TRP A 113 4.93 7.44 -5.46
N LEU A 114 4.95 6.26 -4.84
CA LEU A 114 6.08 5.81 -4.02
C LEU A 114 7.36 5.69 -4.85
N LEU A 115 7.31 5.05 -6.02
CA LEU A 115 8.46 4.94 -6.93
C LEU A 115 8.96 6.31 -7.38
N PHE A 116 8.05 7.23 -7.71
CA PHE A 116 8.41 8.61 -8.06
C PHE A 116 9.17 9.31 -6.91
N ASN A 117 8.71 9.16 -5.67
CA ASN A 117 9.39 9.75 -4.51
C ASN A 117 10.76 9.10 -4.24
N ILE A 118 10.92 7.80 -4.48
CA ILE A 118 12.23 7.14 -4.42
C ILE A 118 13.18 7.72 -5.47
N ALA A 119 12.73 7.85 -6.71
CA ALA A 119 13.53 8.46 -7.78
C ALA A 119 13.91 9.91 -7.45
N LEU A 120 12.96 10.69 -6.96
CA LEU A 120 13.18 12.08 -6.52
C LEU A 120 14.22 12.15 -5.40
N PHE A 121 14.17 11.26 -4.43
CA PHE A 121 15.17 11.18 -3.37
C PHE A 121 16.57 10.92 -3.91
N LEU A 122 16.72 9.98 -4.85
CA LEU A 122 18.02 9.67 -5.48
C LEU A 122 18.55 10.87 -6.25
N ILE A 123 17.69 11.54 -7.02
CA ILE A 123 18.06 12.76 -7.78
C ILE A 123 18.50 13.86 -6.82
N LEU A 124 17.73 14.17 -5.77
CA LEU A 124 18.08 15.22 -4.80
C LEU A 124 19.38 14.89 -4.07
N THR A 125 19.61 13.62 -3.75
CA THR A 125 20.88 13.17 -3.14
C THR A 125 22.04 13.39 -4.09
N GLY A 126 21.92 13.03 -5.37
CA GLY A 126 22.93 13.30 -6.41
C GLY A 126 23.23 14.79 -6.58
N VAL A 127 22.18 15.64 -6.60
CA VAL A 127 22.32 17.10 -6.66
C VAL A 127 23.02 17.63 -5.40
N TRP A 128 22.67 17.12 -4.22
CA TRP A 128 23.31 17.49 -2.97
C TRP A 128 24.83 17.18 -2.99
N PHE A 129 25.23 16.01 -3.47
CA PHE A 129 26.64 15.66 -3.63
C PHE A 129 27.35 16.61 -4.60
N LYS A 130 26.75 16.94 -5.75
CA LYS A 130 27.29 17.87 -6.74
C LYS A 130 27.44 19.31 -6.17
N LEU A 131 26.50 19.73 -5.34
CA LEU A 131 26.48 21.07 -4.73
C LEU A 131 27.27 21.15 -3.42
N ARG A 132 28.00 20.10 -3.01
CA ARG A 132 28.70 20.03 -1.74
C ARG A 132 29.61 21.23 -1.46
N ARG A 133 30.18 21.85 -2.51
CA ARG A 133 31.06 23.03 -2.41
C ARG A 133 30.31 24.38 -2.39
N LYS A 134 28.99 24.40 -2.71
CA LYS A 134 28.17 25.62 -2.77
C LYS A 134 27.19 25.67 -1.61
N GLU A 135 27.59 26.21 -0.48
CA GLU A 135 26.83 26.13 0.76
C GLU A 135 25.39 26.63 0.66
N LYS A 136 25.15 27.83 0.05
CA LYS A 136 23.81 28.40 -0.11
C LYS A 136 22.86 27.52 -0.91
N SER A 137 23.35 26.89 -1.98
CA SER A 137 22.54 25.99 -2.81
C SER A 137 22.33 24.65 -2.13
N ARG A 138 23.34 24.14 -1.42
CA ARG A 138 23.25 22.92 -0.63
C ARG A 138 22.18 23.02 0.45
N ARG A 139 22.12 24.10 1.22
CA ARG A 139 21.10 24.33 2.26
C ARG A 139 19.67 24.32 1.69
N ARG A 140 19.45 24.73 0.44
CA ARG A 140 18.13 24.62 -0.21
C ARG A 140 17.77 23.16 -0.48
N VAL A 141 18.71 22.37 -1.00
CA VAL A 141 18.49 20.95 -1.28
C VAL A 141 18.27 20.16 0.02
N GLU A 142 18.97 20.50 1.10
CA GLU A 142 18.81 19.90 2.42
C GLU A 142 17.40 20.11 3.01
N ARG A 143 16.69 21.18 2.63
CA ARG A 143 15.28 21.40 3.01
C ARG A 143 14.29 20.64 2.13
N LEU A 144 14.67 20.29 0.90
CA LEU A 144 13.82 19.55 -0.03
C LEU A 144 13.97 18.03 0.15
N LEU A 145 15.15 17.58 0.56
CA LEU A 145 15.46 16.16 0.74
C LEU A 145 14.53 15.42 1.72
N PRO A 146 14.02 16.03 2.80
CA PRO A 146 13.03 15.40 3.67
C PRO A 146 11.67 15.11 3.01
N ILE A 147 11.29 15.80 1.91
CA ILE A 147 9.97 15.63 1.27
C ILE A 147 9.74 14.17 0.84
N PRO A 148 10.58 13.57 -0.03
CA PRO A 148 10.37 12.19 -0.45
C PRO A 148 10.52 11.18 0.71
N ILE A 149 11.35 11.46 1.71
CA ILE A 149 11.48 10.62 2.91
C ILE A 149 10.19 10.67 3.71
N ALA A 150 9.63 11.86 3.94
CA ALA A 150 8.38 12.04 4.68
C ALA A 150 7.20 11.36 3.98
N TYR A 151 7.12 11.44 2.64
CA TYR A 151 6.13 10.68 1.88
C TYR A 151 6.30 9.18 2.07
N GLY A 152 7.53 8.66 1.97
CA GLY A 152 7.82 7.23 2.17
C GLY A 152 7.44 6.73 3.56
N LEU A 153 7.73 7.52 4.61
CA LEU A 153 7.32 7.21 5.98
C LEU A 153 5.80 7.27 6.14
N GLY A 154 5.13 8.27 5.56
CA GLY A 154 3.68 8.36 5.53
C GLY A 154 3.05 7.14 4.84
N HIS A 155 3.58 6.75 3.68
CA HIS A 155 3.14 5.54 2.98
C HIS A 155 3.33 4.28 3.83
N LEU A 156 4.49 4.13 4.47
CA LEU A 156 4.77 2.98 5.34
C LEU A 156 3.83 2.91 6.55
N CYS A 157 3.48 4.05 7.14
CA CYS A 157 2.55 4.09 8.27
C CYS A 157 1.11 3.74 7.88
N VAL A 158 0.65 4.17 6.69
CA VAL A 158 -0.75 3.97 6.25
C VAL A 158 -0.93 2.64 5.54
N MET A 159 -0.03 2.31 4.63
CA MET A 159 -0.14 1.15 3.72
C MET A 159 0.80 0.01 4.08
N GLY A 160 1.82 0.25 4.93
CA GLY A 160 2.90 -0.69 5.13
C GLY A 160 3.67 -0.92 3.82
N PHE A 161 3.91 -2.18 3.49
CA PHE A 161 4.56 -2.57 2.23
C PHE A 161 3.57 -2.76 1.05
N ARG A 162 2.27 -2.59 1.28
CA ARG A 162 1.27 -2.66 0.20
C ARG A 162 1.40 -1.44 -0.70
N THR A 163 1.27 -1.66 -1.99
CA THR A 163 1.35 -0.59 -3.02
C THR A 163 0.06 -0.48 -3.83
N ALA A 164 -0.87 -1.39 -3.62
CA ALA A 164 -2.19 -1.38 -4.22
C ALA A 164 -3.23 -0.98 -3.19
N SER A 165 -4.16 -0.12 -3.56
CA SER A 165 -5.27 0.31 -2.74
C SER A 165 -6.57 0.27 -3.52
N CYS A 166 -7.62 -0.11 -2.82
CA CYS A 166 -8.99 -0.06 -3.35
C CYS A 166 -9.62 1.31 -3.07
N SER A 167 -9.05 2.09 -2.18
CA SER A 167 -9.47 3.43 -1.75
C SER A 167 -8.36 4.45 -1.97
N GLU A 168 -7.82 4.52 -3.20
CA GLU A 168 -6.61 5.28 -3.53
C GLU A 168 -6.65 6.73 -3.04
N TRP A 169 -7.78 7.41 -3.22
CA TRP A 169 -7.91 8.82 -2.84
C TRP A 169 -7.85 9.03 -1.34
N ARG A 170 -8.56 8.23 -0.56
CA ARG A 170 -8.54 8.30 0.90
C ARG A 170 -7.17 8.00 1.46
N ASP A 171 -6.57 6.91 0.97
CA ASP A 171 -5.27 6.47 1.44
C ASP A 171 -4.18 7.46 1.04
N PHE A 172 -4.28 8.07 -0.15
CA PHE A 172 -3.39 9.16 -0.56
C PHE A 172 -3.48 10.37 0.38
N GLN A 173 -4.70 10.79 0.75
CA GLN A 173 -4.89 11.90 1.71
C GLN A 173 -4.28 11.57 3.08
N LEU A 174 -4.46 10.34 3.57
CA LEU A 174 -3.87 9.89 4.83
C LEU A 174 -2.34 9.86 4.76
N ILE A 175 -1.78 9.34 3.67
CA ILE A 175 -0.32 9.34 3.42
C ILE A 175 0.22 10.77 3.43
N LEU A 176 -0.44 11.70 2.76
CA LEU A 176 -0.03 13.10 2.75
C LEU A 176 -0.12 13.73 4.14
N ALA A 177 -1.21 13.51 4.88
CA ALA A 177 -1.39 14.07 6.23
C ALA A 177 -0.28 13.60 7.18
N VAL A 178 -0.01 12.28 7.21
CA VAL A 178 1.05 11.70 8.03
C VAL A 178 2.43 12.15 7.51
N GLY A 179 2.62 12.23 6.20
CA GLY A 179 3.85 12.74 5.57
C GLY A 179 4.16 14.17 5.97
N VAL A 180 3.17 15.06 6.00
CA VAL A 180 3.35 16.46 6.46
C VAL A 180 3.83 16.51 7.91
N LEU A 181 3.31 15.67 8.80
CA LEU A 181 3.79 15.59 10.18
C LEU A 181 5.25 15.19 10.25
N PHE A 182 5.66 14.15 9.51
CA PHE A 182 7.08 13.75 9.43
C PHE A 182 7.96 14.85 8.82
N TYR A 183 7.49 15.52 7.77
CA TYR A 183 8.23 16.62 7.15
C TYR A 183 8.46 17.76 8.15
N CYS A 184 7.44 18.18 8.89
CA CYS A 184 7.56 19.22 9.91
C CYS A 184 8.55 18.80 11.02
N ALA A 185 8.48 17.56 11.49
CA ALA A 185 9.41 17.04 12.49
C ALA A 185 10.86 17.04 11.98
N MET A 186 11.10 16.63 10.72
CA MET A 186 12.43 16.66 10.11
C MET A 186 12.96 18.08 9.93
N LEU A 187 12.11 19.04 9.54
CA LEU A 187 12.52 20.45 9.44
C LEU A 187 12.86 21.04 10.80
N LEU A 188 12.12 20.73 11.85
CA LEU A 188 12.44 21.11 13.22
C LEU A 188 13.80 20.54 13.65
N ALA A 189 14.02 19.25 13.42
CA ALA A 189 15.29 18.60 13.73
C ALA A 189 16.47 19.26 12.99
N LEU A 190 16.31 19.55 11.70
CA LEU A 190 17.32 20.27 10.91
C LEU A 190 17.58 21.66 11.46
N SER A 191 16.53 22.41 11.83
CA SER A 191 16.66 23.75 12.41
C SER A 191 17.43 23.74 13.72
N ILE A 192 17.09 22.80 14.62
CA ILE A 192 17.80 22.61 15.89
C ILE A 192 19.27 22.27 15.63
N PHE A 193 19.54 21.35 14.70
CA PHE A 193 20.90 20.95 14.35
C PHE A 193 21.76 22.14 13.87
N TYR A 194 21.19 22.98 13.00
CA TYR A 194 21.91 24.18 12.52
C TYR A 194 22.17 25.18 13.63
N ASN A 195 21.18 25.46 14.48
CA ASN A 195 21.33 26.37 15.62
C ASN A 195 22.40 25.88 16.61
N VAL A 196 22.38 24.59 16.95
CA VAL A 196 23.39 23.99 17.84
C VAL A 196 24.80 24.07 17.22
N LYS A 197 24.91 23.84 15.91
CA LYS A 197 26.20 23.94 15.21
C LYS A 197 26.75 25.34 15.23
N GLU A 198 25.91 26.35 15.02
CA GLU A 198 26.26 27.76 15.05
C GLU A 198 26.75 28.18 16.45
N LEU A 199 26.00 27.82 17.51
CA LEU A 199 26.38 28.07 18.90
C LEU A 199 27.73 27.43 19.29
N ARG A 200 27.99 26.22 18.80
CA ARG A 200 29.29 25.56 19.02
C ARG A 200 30.44 26.22 18.28
N GLY A 201 30.16 26.81 17.11
CA GLY A 201 31.15 27.61 16.36
C GLY A 201 31.57 28.85 17.13
N ILE A 202 30.62 29.63 17.61
CA ILE A 202 30.84 30.86 18.40
C ILE A 202 31.63 30.55 19.69
N LYS A 203 31.27 29.46 20.37
CA LYS A 203 32.01 29.09 21.61
C LYS A 203 33.50 28.76 21.37
N ARG A 204 33.83 28.13 20.23
CA ARG A 204 35.22 27.81 19.87
C ARG A 204 36.04 29.04 19.48
N GLU A 205 35.42 30.03 18.89
CA GLU A 205 36.09 31.31 18.56
C GLU A 205 36.41 32.12 19.82
N GLY A 206 35.48 32.14 20.80
CA GLY A 206 35.71 32.85 22.07
C GLY A 206 36.67 32.14 23.08
N GLU A 207 37.03 30.91 22.86
CA GLU A 207 38.03 30.17 23.65
C GLU A 207 39.47 30.34 23.10
N ASN A 208 39.60 30.93 21.88
CA ASN A 208 40.90 31.16 21.21
C ASN A 208 41.37 32.62 21.24
N GLU A 209 40.60 33.52 21.86
CA GLU A 209 40.97 34.93 22.17
C GLU A 209 41.39 35.02 23.66
#